data_b0607d36383899ed07040e5729e6d829
#
_entry.id   b0607d36383899ed07040e5729e6d829
#
_cell.length_a   1.000
_cell.length_b   1.000
_cell.length_c   1.000
_cell.angle_alpha   90.00
_cell.angle_beta   90.00
_cell.angle_gamma   90.00
#
_symmetry.space_group_name_H-M   'P 1'
#
loop_
_entity.id
_entity.type
_entity.pdbx_description
1 polymer ?
#
loop_
_entity_poly.entity_id
_entity_poly.type
_entity_poly.pdbx_seq_one_letter_code
_entity_poly.pdbx_strand_id
1 'polypeptide(L)'
;VTSTKWPVKDDFIFSASMKINNYFLNDQVSFGLMVRDDMYIDKVTPDILGDYVAAAPLLLTHENAPANCFARKSGKLVYGGTCTRGYKPGETVKVQIESTSDGYACTFGDETTITGGFDFKLTALDPENVYLCMFAARNADVTFSDVRLDIK
;
A
#
# COMPACT_ATOMS: atom_id res chain seq x y z
N VAL A 1 6.08 -9.16 5.25
CA VAL A 1 5.11 -9.04 4.14
C VAL A 1 4.34 -10.34 3.98
N THR A 2 3.02 -10.23 3.99
CA THR A 2 2.12 -11.33 3.66
C THR A 2 1.43 -11.01 2.35
N SER A 3 1.40 -11.95 1.42
CA SER A 3 0.87 -11.72 0.08
C SER A 3 0.01 -12.85 -0.44
N THR A 4 -0.86 -12.53 -1.39
CA THR A 4 -1.62 -13.49 -2.18
C THR A 4 -1.62 -13.08 -3.64
N LYS A 5 -1.62 -14.07 -4.52
CA LYS A 5 -1.65 -13.90 -5.97
C LYS A 5 -3.09 -13.73 -6.47
N TRP A 6 -3.31 -12.80 -7.39
CA TRP A 6 -4.63 -12.48 -7.92
C TRP A 6 -4.58 -12.24 -9.43
N PRO A 7 -5.51 -12.82 -10.23
CA PRO A 7 -5.55 -12.55 -11.66
C PRO A 7 -5.80 -11.08 -11.97
N VAL A 8 -4.96 -10.50 -12.81
CA VAL A 8 -5.04 -9.07 -13.16
C VAL A 8 -6.31 -8.71 -13.92
N LYS A 9 -6.91 -9.67 -14.62
CA LYS A 9 -8.16 -9.49 -15.38
C LYS A 9 -9.40 -9.30 -14.51
N ASP A 10 -9.33 -9.70 -13.24
CA ASP A 10 -10.47 -9.63 -12.32
C ASP A 10 -10.30 -8.41 -11.42
N ASP A 11 -11.15 -7.41 -11.59
CA ASP A 11 -11.15 -6.24 -10.73
C ASP A 11 -11.58 -6.61 -9.32
N PHE A 12 -10.99 -5.93 -8.33
CA PHE A 12 -11.14 -6.27 -6.93
C PHE A 12 -11.24 -5.04 -6.03
N ILE A 13 -11.73 -5.28 -4.81
CA ILE A 13 -11.60 -4.36 -3.67
C ILE A 13 -10.86 -5.11 -2.58
N PHE A 14 -9.66 -4.64 -2.25
CA PHE A 14 -8.81 -5.20 -1.21
C PHE A 14 -8.76 -4.22 -0.05
N SER A 15 -9.24 -4.63 1.13
CA SER A 15 -9.37 -3.75 2.28
C SER A 15 -9.02 -4.44 3.59
N ALA A 16 -8.69 -3.63 4.59
CA ALA A 16 -8.44 -4.10 5.95
C ALA A 16 -8.63 -2.96 6.95
N SER A 17 -8.83 -3.34 8.21
CA SER A 17 -8.61 -2.44 9.34
C SER A 17 -7.19 -2.66 9.85
N MET A 18 -6.46 -1.59 10.10
CA MET A 18 -5.08 -1.66 10.54
C MET A 18 -4.92 -0.85 11.83
N LYS A 19 -4.55 -1.52 12.92
CA LYS A 19 -4.19 -0.87 14.17
C LYS A 19 -2.69 -0.56 14.15
N ILE A 20 -2.34 0.69 14.36
CA ILE A 20 -0.97 1.14 14.50
C ILE A 20 -0.58 0.91 15.96
N ASN A 21 0.22 -0.12 16.24
CA ASN A 21 0.68 -0.40 17.60
C ASN A 21 1.81 0.53 17.99
N ASN A 22 2.83 0.63 17.14
CA ASN A 22 3.95 1.53 17.34
C ASN A 22 4.77 1.72 16.06
N TYR A 23 5.53 2.80 15.99
CA TYR A 23 6.55 3.02 14.95
C TYR A 23 7.62 3.99 15.48
N PHE A 24 8.81 3.92 14.89
CA PHE A 24 9.94 4.77 15.26
C PHE A 24 10.46 5.49 14.01
N LEU A 25 10.56 6.80 14.10
CA LEU A 25 10.98 7.67 13.00
C LEU A 25 12.49 7.93 12.95
N ASN A 26 13.28 6.92 13.31
CA ASN A 26 14.74 6.99 13.13
C ASN A 26 15.16 6.75 11.68
N ASP A 27 14.23 6.36 10.84
CA ASP A 27 14.39 6.14 9.40
C ASP A 27 13.01 6.23 8.74
N GLN A 28 12.98 6.00 7.46
CA GLN A 28 11.73 5.96 6.70
C GLN A 28 10.85 4.79 7.15
N VAL A 29 9.58 5.05 7.44
CA VAL A 29 8.62 4.05 7.92
C VAL A 29 7.40 4.04 7.02
N SER A 30 6.91 2.85 6.69
CA SER A 30 5.69 2.68 5.90
C SER A 30 4.95 1.41 6.31
N PHE A 31 3.62 1.46 6.29
CA PHE A 31 2.78 0.32 6.64
C PHE A 31 1.39 0.45 6.01
N GLY A 32 0.82 -0.65 5.57
CA GLY A 32 -0.50 -0.65 4.94
C GLY A 32 -0.71 -1.79 3.95
N LEU A 33 -1.47 -1.53 2.92
CA LEU A 33 -1.72 -2.45 1.82
C LEU A 33 -0.90 -2.05 0.59
N MET A 34 -0.52 -3.05 -0.19
CA MET A 34 0.23 -2.86 -1.42
C MET A 34 -0.23 -3.87 -2.47
N VAL A 35 -0.32 -3.44 -3.71
CA VAL A 35 -0.48 -4.30 -4.87
C VAL A 35 0.79 -4.21 -5.70
N ARG A 36 1.38 -5.34 -6.03
CA ARG A 36 2.66 -5.43 -6.75
C ARG A 36 2.49 -6.21 -8.05
N ASP A 37 3.33 -5.88 -9.02
CA ASP A 37 3.40 -6.66 -10.27
C ASP A 37 4.35 -7.86 -10.17
N ASP A 38 5.16 -7.92 -9.09
CA ASP A 38 6.09 -9.02 -8.82
C ASP A 38 6.41 -9.11 -7.33
N MET A 39 6.65 -10.33 -6.85
CA MET A 39 7.10 -10.61 -5.47
C MET A 39 8.52 -11.14 -5.42
N TYR A 40 9.31 -10.93 -6.47
CA TYR A 40 10.70 -11.30 -6.48
C TYR A 40 11.50 -10.51 -5.43
N ILE A 41 12.24 -11.22 -4.60
CA ILE A 41 13.15 -10.65 -3.62
C ILE A 41 14.55 -11.14 -3.97
N ASP A 42 15.44 -10.20 -4.31
CA ASP A 42 16.82 -10.53 -4.58
C ASP A 42 17.53 -10.97 -3.29
N LYS A 43 18.25 -12.08 -3.38
CA LYS A 43 19.03 -12.61 -2.24
C LYS A 43 20.28 -11.79 -1.95
N VAL A 44 20.80 -11.09 -2.91
CA VAL A 44 22.04 -10.29 -2.79
C VAL A 44 21.72 -8.88 -2.30
N THR A 45 20.71 -8.27 -2.87
CA THR A 45 20.16 -6.98 -2.44
C THR A 45 18.70 -7.23 -2.06
N PRO A 46 18.35 -7.42 -0.78
CA PRO A 46 17.04 -7.92 -0.38
C PRO A 46 15.90 -6.90 -0.59
N ASP A 47 15.97 -6.16 -1.64
CA ASP A 47 14.92 -5.24 -2.05
C ASP A 47 13.88 -5.97 -2.91
N ILE A 48 12.62 -5.63 -2.70
CA ILE A 48 11.55 -6.11 -3.56
C ILE A 48 11.59 -5.31 -4.86
N LEU A 49 11.86 -6.00 -5.95
CA LEU A 49 11.87 -5.39 -7.29
C LEU A 49 10.45 -5.30 -7.85
N GLY A 50 10.27 -4.47 -8.88
CA GLY A 50 9.03 -4.29 -9.60
C GLY A 50 8.22 -3.08 -9.15
N ASP A 51 7.20 -2.78 -9.94
CA ASP A 51 6.30 -1.67 -9.68
C ASP A 51 5.22 -2.06 -8.66
N TYR A 52 4.63 -1.06 -8.03
CA TYR A 52 3.59 -1.27 -7.02
C TYR A 52 2.70 -0.04 -6.86
N VAL A 53 1.56 -0.26 -6.20
CA VAL A 53 0.65 0.76 -5.72
C VAL A 53 0.41 0.51 -4.23
N ALA A 54 0.49 1.54 -3.41
CA ALA A 54 0.38 1.40 -1.96
C ALA A 54 -0.65 2.35 -1.35
N ALA A 55 -1.53 1.80 -0.55
CA ALA A 55 -2.37 2.52 0.40
C ALA A 55 -1.66 2.50 1.75
N ALA A 56 -0.75 3.44 1.97
CA ALA A 56 0.14 3.47 3.11
C ALA A 56 0.72 4.88 3.31
N PRO A 57 1.06 5.25 4.54
CA PRO A 57 1.84 6.47 4.76
C PRO A 57 3.30 6.23 4.39
N LEU A 58 3.96 7.29 3.98
CA LEU A 58 5.40 7.30 3.84
C LEU A 58 5.94 8.33 4.85
N LEU A 59 6.20 7.87 6.06
CA LEU A 59 6.66 8.72 7.15
C LEU A 59 8.18 8.77 7.13
N LEU A 60 8.74 9.97 7.06
CA LEU A 60 10.18 10.16 6.95
C LEU A 60 10.83 10.44 8.30
N THR A 61 10.59 11.63 8.86
CA THR A 61 11.34 12.11 10.02
C THR A 61 10.49 12.72 11.13
N HIS A 62 9.16 12.77 10.97
CA HIS A 62 8.29 13.37 11.98
C HIS A 62 6.92 12.69 12.04
N GLU A 63 6.40 12.56 13.27
CA GLU A 63 5.18 11.81 13.59
C GLU A 63 3.91 12.37 12.95
N ASN A 64 3.87 13.66 12.70
CA ASN A 64 2.70 14.32 12.14
C ASN A 64 2.77 14.51 10.64
N ALA A 65 3.66 13.77 9.99
CA ALA A 65 3.71 13.77 8.53
C ALA A 65 2.37 13.29 7.96
N PRO A 66 1.85 13.93 6.92
CA PRO A 66 0.64 13.45 6.27
C PRO A 66 0.85 12.04 5.71
N ALA A 67 -0.18 11.22 5.79
CA ALA A 67 -0.18 9.93 5.12
C ALA A 67 -0.33 10.15 3.61
N ASN A 68 0.40 9.38 2.84
CA ASN A 68 0.36 9.44 1.38
C ASN A 68 0.01 8.08 0.81
N CYS A 69 -0.81 8.07 -0.24
CA CYS A 69 -0.84 6.93 -1.13
C CYS A 69 0.29 7.14 -2.15
N PHE A 70 1.04 6.11 -2.44
CA PHE A 70 2.18 6.21 -3.34
C PHE A 70 2.29 4.97 -4.23
N ALA A 71 3.04 5.11 -5.32
CA ALA A 71 3.26 4.05 -6.27
C ALA A 71 4.68 4.08 -6.80
N ARG A 72 5.12 2.98 -7.36
CA ARG A 72 6.31 2.90 -8.20
C ARG A 72 5.84 2.54 -9.61
N LYS A 73 6.11 3.43 -10.55
CA LYS A 73 5.78 3.25 -11.96
C LYS A 73 7.04 3.36 -12.79
N SER A 74 7.38 2.31 -13.51
CA SER A 74 8.61 2.24 -14.32
C SER A 74 9.85 2.62 -13.52
N GLY A 75 9.93 2.11 -12.28
CA GLY A 75 11.06 2.37 -11.39
C GLY A 75 11.07 3.73 -10.70
N LYS A 76 10.05 4.56 -10.90
CA LYS A 76 9.98 5.91 -10.33
C LYS A 76 8.86 6.03 -9.30
N LEU A 77 9.15 6.71 -8.19
CA LEU A 77 8.17 6.98 -7.15
C LEU A 77 7.15 8.02 -7.63
N VAL A 78 5.87 7.72 -7.42
CA VAL A 78 4.74 8.59 -7.75
C VAL A 78 3.87 8.74 -6.51
N TYR A 79 3.49 9.97 -6.19
CA TYR A 79 2.59 10.25 -5.08
C TYR A 79 1.16 10.43 -5.58
N GLY A 80 0.22 9.81 -4.85
CA GLY A 80 -1.22 10.01 -5.02
C GLY A 80 -1.75 11.07 -4.05
N GLY A 81 -2.96 10.84 -3.53
CA GLY A 81 -3.55 11.74 -2.55
C GLY A 81 -2.80 11.79 -1.24
N THR A 82 -2.86 12.91 -0.57
CA THR A 82 -2.25 13.15 0.72
C THR A 82 -3.32 13.29 1.80
N CYS A 83 -3.14 12.57 2.91
CA CYS A 83 -3.96 12.73 4.09
C CYS A 83 -3.69 14.09 4.75
N THR A 84 -4.74 14.74 5.23
CA THR A 84 -4.64 16.04 5.88
C THR A 84 -4.14 15.97 7.32
N ARG A 85 -4.06 14.79 7.91
CA ARG A 85 -3.53 14.59 9.27
C ARG A 85 -2.57 13.39 9.32
N GLY A 86 -1.67 13.40 10.29
CA GLY A 86 -0.90 12.23 10.66
C GLY A 86 -1.70 11.23 11.49
N TYR A 87 -1.25 10.00 11.52
CA TYR A 87 -1.81 8.94 12.35
C TYR A 87 -0.80 8.52 13.40
N LYS A 88 -1.28 8.24 14.61
CA LYS A 88 -0.45 7.99 15.79
C LYS A 88 -0.61 6.56 16.28
N PRO A 89 0.38 6.04 17.04
CA PRO A 89 0.23 4.78 17.75
C PRO A 89 -1.07 4.75 18.59
N GLY A 90 -1.75 3.61 18.54
CA GLY A 90 -3.05 3.39 19.20
C GLY A 90 -4.25 3.61 18.28
N GLU A 91 -4.10 4.28 17.16
CA GLU A 91 -5.19 4.49 16.20
C GLU A 91 -5.41 3.26 15.31
N THR A 92 -6.68 3.05 14.96
CA THR A 92 -7.07 2.07 13.95
C THR A 92 -7.57 2.80 12.72
N VAL A 93 -7.04 2.45 11.57
CA VAL A 93 -7.39 3.08 10.30
C VAL A 93 -7.89 2.03 9.30
N LYS A 94 -8.76 2.46 8.41
CA LYS A 94 -9.17 1.65 7.26
C LYS A 94 -8.22 1.90 6.11
N VAL A 95 -7.82 0.82 5.43
CA VAL A 95 -6.98 0.88 4.25
C VAL A 95 -7.64 0.09 3.14
N GLN A 96 -7.56 0.60 1.90
CA GLN A 96 -8.21 -0.03 0.77
C GLN A 96 -7.48 0.27 -0.53
N ILE A 97 -7.41 -0.74 -1.38
CA ILE A 97 -7.01 -0.58 -2.78
C ILE A 97 -8.11 -1.19 -3.64
N GLU A 98 -8.68 -0.38 -4.51
CA GLU A 98 -9.68 -0.81 -5.49
C GLU A 98 -9.06 -0.79 -6.87
N SER A 99 -9.11 -1.91 -7.59
CA SER A 99 -8.71 -1.94 -8.98
C SER A 99 -9.83 -1.45 -9.88
N THR A 100 -9.46 -0.72 -10.93
CA THR A 100 -10.36 -0.22 -11.95
C THR A 100 -9.86 -0.67 -13.32
N SER A 101 -10.65 -0.46 -14.37
CA SER A 101 -10.21 -0.80 -15.73
C SER A 101 -8.90 -0.09 -16.12
N ASP A 102 -8.68 1.12 -15.61
CA ASP A 102 -7.54 1.96 -16.00
C ASP A 102 -6.43 2.04 -14.96
N GLY A 103 -6.66 1.58 -13.74
CA GLY A 103 -5.68 1.70 -12.69
C GLY A 103 -6.15 1.25 -11.32
N TYR A 104 -5.80 2.04 -10.30
CA TYR A 104 -6.07 1.74 -8.90
C TYR A 104 -6.47 2.99 -8.14
N ALA A 105 -7.43 2.83 -7.22
CA ALA A 105 -7.80 3.87 -6.25
C ALA A 105 -7.44 3.40 -4.84
N CYS A 106 -6.66 4.20 -4.14
CA CYS A 106 -6.18 3.89 -2.80
C CYS A 106 -6.81 4.82 -1.77
N THR A 107 -7.23 4.25 -0.65
CA THR A 107 -7.77 4.99 0.48
C THR A 107 -6.98 4.64 1.74
N PHE A 108 -6.59 5.64 2.51
CA PHE A 108 -5.93 5.47 3.80
C PHE A 108 -6.61 6.35 4.83
N GLY A 109 -7.25 5.71 5.82
CA GLY A 109 -7.98 6.39 6.88
C GLY A 109 -9.49 6.42 6.64
N ASP A 110 -10.20 7.03 7.59
CA ASP A 110 -11.66 7.09 7.58
C ASP A 110 -12.22 8.28 6.78
N GLU A 111 -11.36 9.16 6.33
CA GLU A 111 -11.73 10.38 5.64
C GLU A 111 -11.84 10.13 4.13
N THR A 112 -12.95 10.51 3.56
CA THR A 112 -13.22 10.33 2.12
C THR A 112 -12.31 11.15 1.22
N THR A 113 -11.59 12.12 1.79
CA THR A 113 -10.66 12.96 1.06
C THR A 113 -9.29 12.30 0.83
N ILE A 114 -9.02 11.20 1.51
CA ILE A 114 -7.76 10.50 1.39
C ILE A 114 -7.88 9.45 0.32
N THR A 115 -7.82 9.87 -0.91
CA THR A 115 -7.86 8.96 -2.05
C THR A 115 -6.75 9.31 -3.01
N GLY A 116 -5.83 8.37 -3.20
CA GLY A 116 -4.83 8.43 -4.26
C GLY A 116 -5.33 7.65 -5.46
N GLY A 117 -5.28 8.28 -6.64
CA GLY A 117 -5.62 7.63 -7.89
C GLY A 117 -4.38 7.40 -8.74
N PHE A 118 -4.25 6.20 -9.31
CA PHE A 118 -3.14 5.82 -10.17
C PHE A 118 -3.70 5.24 -11.47
N ASP A 119 -3.36 5.83 -12.61
CA ASP A 119 -3.92 5.55 -13.93
C ASP A 119 -3.05 4.59 -14.76
N PHE A 120 -2.53 3.57 -14.12
CA PHE A 120 -1.75 2.53 -14.80
C PHE A 120 -2.03 1.16 -14.19
N LYS A 121 -1.82 0.11 -14.98
CA LYS A 121 -1.97 -1.28 -14.51
C LYS A 121 -0.59 -1.90 -14.26
N LEU A 122 -0.53 -2.79 -13.28
CA LEU A 122 0.70 -3.48 -12.87
C LEU A 122 0.85 -4.77 -13.69
N THR A 123 1.37 -4.64 -14.90
CA THR A 123 1.51 -5.77 -15.85
C THR A 123 2.91 -5.87 -16.46
N ALA A 124 3.88 -5.11 -15.96
CA ALA A 124 5.20 -5.04 -16.57
C ALA A 124 6.02 -6.33 -16.41
N LEU A 125 5.97 -6.96 -15.23
CA LEU A 125 6.72 -8.18 -14.92
C LEU A 125 5.86 -9.43 -14.96
N ASP A 126 4.63 -9.36 -14.46
CA ASP A 126 3.66 -10.44 -14.57
C ASP A 126 2.42 -9.92 -15.28
N PRO A 127 2.21 -10.27 -16.57
CA PRO A 127 1.04 -9.78 -17.31
C PRO A 127 -0.27 -10.44 -16.92
N GLU A 128 -0.23 -11.52 -16.15
CA GLU A 128 -1.43 -12.30 -15.80
C GLU A 128 -1.91 -12.09 -14.37
N ASN A 129 -1.00 -11.75 -13.45
CA ASN A 129 -1.32 -11.66 -12.04
C ASN A 129 -0.74 -10.43 -11.38
N VAL A 130 -1.41 -10.00 -10.32
CA VAL A 130 -0.87 -9.05 -9.33
C VAL A 130 -0.75 -9.76 -7.98
N TYR A 131 0.00 -9.15 -7.08
CA TYR A 131 0.24 -9.69 -5.74
C TYR A 131 -0.27 -8.69 -4.72
N LEU A 132 -1.27 -9.12 -3.93
CA LEU A 132 -1.91 -8.32 -2.90
C LEU A 132 -1.18 -8.54 -1.60
N CYS A 133 -0.67 -7.48 -0.98
CA CYS A 133 0.22 -7.55 0.15
C CYS A 133 -0.27 -6.72 1.34
N MET A 134 -0.09 -7.25 2.53
CA MET A 134 -0.09 -6.50 3.78
C MET A 134 1.37 -6.33 4.20
N PHE A 135 1.77 -5.12 4.60
CA PHE A 135 3.16 -4.88 4.93
C PHE A 135 3.35 -3.88 6.07
N ALA A 136 4.47 -4.03 6.75
CA ALA A 136 5.07 -3.03 7.62
C ALA A 136 6.57 -3.00 7.32
N ALA A 137 7.08 -1.81 7.00
CA ALA A 137 8.46 -1.64 6.59
C ALA A 137 9.23 -0.85 7.64
N ARG A 138 10.43 -1.33 7.95
CA ARG A 138 11.37 -0.78 8.91
C ARG A 138 10.84 -0.89 10.35
N ASN A 139 10.91 0.15 11.16
CA ASN A 139 10.54 0.12 12.57
C ASN A 139 9.05 0.39 12.78
N ALA A 140 8.19 -0.49 12.30
CA ALA A 140 6.75 -0.39 12.47
C ALA A 140 6.15 -1.70 12.98
N ASP A 141 5.19 -1.58 13.89
CA ASP A 141 4.40 -2.67 14.42
C ASP A 141 2.93 -2.33 14.21
N VAL A 142 2.25 -3.10 13.38
CA VAL A 142 0.83 -2.92 13.06
C VAL A 142 0.10 -4.26 13.13
N THR A 143 -1.20 -4.20 13.42
CA THR A 143 -2.07 -5.37 13.42
C THR A 143 -3.17 -5.19 12.40
N PHE A 144 -3.25 -6.10 11.45
CA PHE A 144 -4.34 -6.13 10.47
C PHE A 144 -5.50 -6.98 10.97
N SER A 145 -6.71 -6.52 10.74
CA SER A 145 -7.93 -7.25 11.03
C SER A 145 -8.96 -6.97 9.94
N ASP A 146 -10.03 -7.77 9.89
CA ASP A 146 -11.12 -7.62 8.93
C ASP A 146 -10.59 -7.50 7.49
N VAL A 147 -9.64 -8.35 7.14
CA VAL A 147 -9.02 -8.37 5.81
C VAL A 147 -10.03 -8.95 4.83
N ARG A 148 -10.33 -8.20 3.77
CA ARG A 148 -11.32 -8.58 2.76
C ARG A 148 -10.76 -8.43 1.36
N LEU A 149 -11.18 -9.36 0.52
CA LEU A 149 -10.91 -9.33 -0.92
C LEU A 149 -12.21 -9.64 -1.63
N ASP A 150 -12.80 -8.64 -2.23
CA ASP A 150 -14.08 -8.74 -2.95
C ASP A 150 -13.85 -8.59 -4.45
N ILE A 151 -14.53 -9.42 -5.24
CA ILE A 151 -14.56 -9.30 -6.70
C ILE A 151 -15.59 -8.24 -7.06
N LYS A 152 -15.23 -7.39 -7.99
CA LYS A 152 -16.14 -6.35 -8.50
C LYS A 152 -17.03 -6.90 -9.58
#